data_7b37c934d857600f3305d234401e0b8d
#
_entry.id   7b37c934d857600f3305d234401e0b8d
#
_cell.length_a   1.000
_cell.length_b   1.000
_cell.length_c   1.000
_cell.angle_alpha   90.00
_cell.angle_beta   90.00
_cell.angle_gamma   90.00
#
_symmetry.space_group_name_H-M   'P 1'
#
loop_
_entity.id
_entity.type
_entity.pdbx_description
1 polymer ?
#
loop_
_entity_poly.entity_id
_entity_poly.type
_entity_poly.pdbx_seq_one_letter_code
_entity_poly.pdbx_strand_id
1 'polypeptide(L)'
;MPEKQLADLGSIVTTIESSGSAPNSDSLDTVARTLAKLFGVDVDEVAVLKVIPKYKALKFVIPAKLTPVGTIPLTSTTALAARTARERRPEVVNNFSSARHANVFEAVPLGRDPGELIQKIMSAPIMDGTRVHGVVQICRKARSLAQAGADFTQRDLTALAALSPSLDRFLKLCHVE
;
A
#
# COMPACT_ATOMS: atom_id res chain seq x y z
N MET A 1 19.30 2.36 -10.08
CA MET A 1 18.62 2.74 -8.82
C MET A 1 17.45 1.82 -8.46
N PRO A 2 16.44 1.65 -9.31
CA PRO A 2 15.29 0.79 -8.94
C PRO A 2 15.67 -0.66 -8.62
N GLU A 3 16.61 -1.23 -9.34
CA GLU A 3 17.04 -2.63 -9.17
C GLU A 3 17.64 -2.92 -7.80
N LYS A 4 18.47 -2.01 -7.29
CA LYS A 4 19.07 -2.16 -5.96
C LYS A 4 18.00 -2.13 -4.88
N GLN A 5 17.01 -1.26 -5.01
CA GLN A 5 15.94 -1.09 -4.03
C GLN A 5 14.94 -2.25 -4.07
N LEU A 6 14.70 -2.80 -5.25
CA LEU A 6 13.98 -4.06 -5.43
C LEU A 6 14.67 -5.21 -4.70
N ALA A 7 16.00 -5.30 -4.87
CA ALA A 7 16.81 -6.30 -4.20
C ALA A 7 16.79 -6.10 -2.67
N ASP A 8 16.79 -4.86 -2.19
CA ASP A 8 16.73 -4.54 -0.77
C ASP A 8 15.41 -5.03 -0.14
N LEU A 9 14.26 -4.78 -0.79
CA LEU A 9 12.97 -5.28 -0.31
C LEU A 9 12.95 -6.81 -0.31
N GLY A 10 13.43 -7.43 -1.37
CA GLY A 10 13.53 -8.89 -1.47
C GLY A 10 14.37 -9.50 -0.36
N SER A 11 15.51 -8.87 -0.03
CA SER A 11 16.40 -9.30 1.07
C SER A 11 15.73 -9.17 2.43
N ILE A 12 14.98 -8.08 2.66
CA ILE A 12 14.22 -7.88 3.91
C ILE A 12 13.17 -8.98 4.06
N VAL A 13 12.42 -9.28 3.02
CA VAL A 13 11.42 -10.34 3.04
C VAL A 13 12.07 -11.70 3.31
N THR A 14 13.20 -12.00 2.66
CA THR A 14 13.96 -13.24 2.90
C THR A 14 14.40 -13.35 4.37
N THR A 15 14.85 -12.27 4.97
CA THR A 15 15.23 -12.24 6.39
C THR A 15 14.03 -12.56 7.29
N ILE A 16 12.87 -11.99 7.00
CA ILE A 16 11.65 -12.27 7.76
C ILE A 16 11.25 -13.74 7.60
N GLU A 17 11.28 -14.26 6.38
CA GLU A 17 11.00 -15.68 6.11
C GLU A 17 11.93 -16.61 6.92
N SER A 18 13.22 -16.28 6.95
CA SER A 18 14.23 -17.08 7.64
C SER A 18 14.09 -17.05 9.15
N SER A 19 13.44 -16.05 9.72
CA SER A 19 13.19 -15.96 11.17
C SER A 19 12.21 -17.01 11.68
N GLY A 20 11.38 -17.58 10.78
CA GLY A 20 10.36 -18.55 11.13
C GLY A 20 9.17 -17.99 11.91
N SER A 21 9.12 -16.68 12.09
CA SER A 21 8.07 -15.99 12.84
C SER A 21 7.26 -15.08 11.92
N ALA A 22 6.01 -14.81 12.28
CA ALA A 22 5.20 -13.82 11.60
C ALA A 22 5.85 -12.42 11.73
N PRO A 23 5.67 -11.52 10.76
CA PRO A 23 6.17 -10.16 10.87
C PRO A 23 5.65 -9.48 12.13
N ASN A 24 6.56 -8.85 12.87
CA ASN A 24 6.25 -8.04 14.04
C ASN A 24 6.21 -6.56 13.67
N SER A 25 5.99 -5.67 14.65
CA SER A 25 5.90 -4.24 14.37
C SER A 25 7.20 -3.68 13.77
N ASP A 26 8.37 -4.19 14.18
CA ASP A 26 9.65 -3.77 13.61
C ASP A 26 9.80 -4.21 12.15
N SER A 27 9.37 -5.42 11.81
CA SER A 27 9.38 -5.92 10.45
C SER A 27 8.44 -5.12 9.54
N LEU A 28 7.23 -4.84 10.01
CA LEU A 28 6.24 -4.04 9.29
C LEU A 28 6.78 -2.63 9.04
N ASP A 29 7.39 -2.03 10.05
CA ASP A 29 7.97 -0.70 9.96
C ASP A 29 9.15 -0.68 8.97
N THR A 30 9.99 -1.70 8.98
CA THR A 30 11.11 -1.82 8.04
C THR A 30 10.62 -1.91 6.60
N VAL A 31 9.59 -2.71 6.33
CA VAL A 31 8.99 -2.81 4.99
C VAL A 31 8.39 -1.45 4.57
N ALA A 32 7.67 -0.80 5.47
CA ALA A 32 7.06 0.50 5.20
C ALA A 32 8.10 1.57 4.88
N ARG A 33 9.17 1.64 5.66
CA ARG A 33 10.28 2.60 5.42
C ARG A 33 11.00 2.33 4.11
N THR A 34 11.20 1.06 3.77
CA THR A 34 11.83 0.69 2.50
C THR A 34 10.99 1.16 1.32
N LEU A 35 9.68 0.94 1.36
CA LEU A 35 8.76 1.42 0.34
C LEU A 35 8.71 2.96 0.28
N ALA A 36 8.66 3.60 1.43
CA ALA A 36 8.66 5.07 1.52
C ALA A 36 9.92 5.67 0.89
N LYS A 37 11.08 5.13 1.20
CA LYS A 37 12.36 5.58 0.65
C LYS A 37 12.43 5.39 -0.87
N LEU A 38 11.90 4.27 -1.36
CA LEU A 38 11.91 3.94 -2.78
C LEU A 38 11.16 4.98 -3.62
N PHE A 39 10.06 5.50 -3.10
CA PHE A 39 9.20 6.44 -3.81
C PHE A 39 9.30 7.89 -3.31
N GLY A 40 10.18 8.16 -2.37
CA GLY A 40 10.38 9.52 -1.84
C GLY A 40 9.15 10.08 -1.13
N VAL A 41 8.48 9.23 -0.33
CA VAL A 41 7.31 9.61 0.47
C VAL A 41 7.58 9.34 1.95
N ASP A 42 6.69 9.80 2.81
CA ASP A 42 6.75 9.51 4.24
C ASP A 42 6.18 8.12 4.54
N VAL A 43 6.54 7.57 5.69
CA VAL A 43 6.11 6.22 6.10
C VAL A 43 4.59 6.11 6.18
N ASP A 44 3.90 7.17 6.62
CA ASP A 44 2.44 7.19 6.70
C ASP A 44 1.74 7.36 5.34
N GLU A 45 2.53 7.47 4.27
CA GLU A 45 2.02 7.54 2.89
C GLU A 45 2.14 6.20 2.15
N VAL A 46 2.50 5.15 2.89
CA VAL A 46 2.60 3.77 2.38
C VAL A 46 1.48 2.93 2.96
N ALA A 47 0.79 2.18 2.12
CA ALA A 47 -0.23 1.23 2.56
C ALA A 47 -0.04 -0.12 1.85
N VAL A 48 -0.18 -1.20 2.61
CA VAL A 48 -0.22 -2.57 2.09
C VAL A 48 -1.46 -3.23 2.67
N LEU A 49 -2.31 -3.75 1.80
CA LEU A 49 -3.56 -4.40 2.17
C LEU A 49 -3.53 -5.85 1.71
N LYS A 50 -4.10 -6.73 2.52
CA LYS A 50 -4.22 -8.16 2.19
C LYS A 50 -5.68 -8.50 1.92
N VAL A 51 -5.91 -9.31 0.89
CA VAL A 51 -7.23 -9.89 0.63
C VAL A 51 -7.51 -10.96 1.67
N ILE A 52 -8.64 -10.85 2.33
CA ILE A 52 -9.17 -11.85 3.26
C ILE A 52 -10.32 -12.57 2.54
N PRO A 53 -10.08 -13.76 1.96
CA PRO A 53 -11.08 -14.43 1.12
C PRO A 53 -12.38 -14.73 1.84
N LYS A 54 -12.30 -15.08 3.12
CA LYS A 54 -13.45 -15.38 3.97
C LYS A 54 -14.48 -14.25 3.99
N TYR A 55 -14.01 -13.01 4.00
CA TYR A 55 -14.87 -11.84 4.07
C TYR A 55 -15.03 -11.14 2.73
N LYS A 56 -14.36 -11.61 1.69
CA LYS A 56 -14.30 -10.95 0.36
C LYS A 56 -13.97 -9.46 0.50
N ALA A 57 -12.92 -9.18 1.27
CA ALA A 57 -12.54 -7.84 1.66
C ALA A 57 -11.02 -7.68 1.73
N LEU A 58 -10.58 -6.43 1.73
CA LEU A 58 -9.19 -6.04 1.97
C LEU A 58 -9.05 -5.55 3.41
N LYS A 59 -7.94 -5.89 4.04
CA LYS A 59 -7.59 -5.43 5.38
C LYS A 59 -6.18 -4.86 5.38
N PHE A 60 -5.97 -3.73 6.07
CA PHE A 60 -4.67 -3.11 6.16
C PHE A 60 -3.70 -3.98 6.96
N VAL A 61 -2.52 -4.19 6.39
CA VAL A 61 -1.35 -4.76 7.06
C VAL A 61 -0.40 -3.62 7.45
N ILE A 62 -0.20 -2.67 6.56
CA ILE A 62 0.57 -1.44 6.76
C ILE A 62 -0.30 -0.27 6.35
N PRO A 63 -0.46 0.78 7.16
CA PRO A 63 0.01 0.93 8.55
C PRO A 63 -0.75 0.01 9.52
N ALA A 64 -0.05 -0.52 10.52
CA ALA A 64 -0.66 -1.42 11.51
C ALA A 64 -1.79 -0.75 12.29
N LYS A 65 -1.77 0.57 12.47
CA LYS A 65 -2.84 1.33 13.14
C LYS A 65 -4.18 1.23 12.41
N LEU A 66 -4.18 0.96 11.11
CA LEU A 66 -5.41 0.82 10.32
C LEU A 66 -5.99 -0.59 10.37
N THR A 67 -5.21 -1.58 10.79
CA THR A 67 -5.66 -2.98 10.84
C THR A 67 -6.97 -3.15 11.64
N PRO A 68 -7.12 -2.59 12.86
CA PRO A 68 -8.34 -2.77 13.63
C PRO A 68 -9.50 -1.86 13.20
N VAL A 69 -9.27 -0.92 12.28
CA VAL A 69 -10.30 0.07 11.90
C VAL A 69 -11.43 -0.58 11.10
N GLY A 70 -11.11 -1.60 10.32
CA GLY A 70 -12.11 -2.32 9.55
C GLY A 70 -11.57 -2.91 8.27
N THR A 71 -12.49 -3.28 7.38
CA THR A 71 -12.18 -3.87 6.08
C THR A 71 -12.76 -3.03 4.95
N ILE A 72 -12.19 -3.21 3.76
CA ILE A 72 -12.72 -2.61 2.54
C ILE A 72 -13.33 -3.74 1.72
N PRO A 73 -14.65 -3.78 1.54
CA PRO A 73 -15.27 -4.80 0.70
C PRO A 73 -14.73 -4.74 -0.73
N LEU A 74 -14.44 -5.89 -1.33
CA LEU A 74 -13.99 -5.95 -2.73
C LEU A 74 -15.04 -5.39 -3.70
N THR A 75 -16.30 -5.34 -3.27
CA THR A 75 -17.40 -4.75 -4.04
C THR A 75 -17.50 -3.24 -3.91
N SER A 76 -16.70 -2.60 -3.07
CA SER A 76 -16.73 -1.14 -2.89
C SER A 76 -16.55 -0.42 -4.23
N THR A 77 -17.42 0.54 -4.50
CA THR A 77 -17.37 1.37 -5.72
C THR A 77 -16.62 2.67 -5.52
N THR A 78 -16.27 3.00 -4.27
CA THR A 78 -15.59 4.25 -3.91
C THR A 78 -14.13 4.06 -3.50
N ALA A 79 -13.75 2.86 -3.09
CA ALA A 79 -12.37 2.58 -2.66
C ALA A 79 -11.48 2.20 -3.85
N LEU A 80 -10.43 2.96 -4.07
CA LEU A 80 -9.45 2.66 -5.13
C LEU A 80 -8.80 1.29 -4.93
N ALA A 81 -8.50 0.91 -3.69
CA ALA A 81 -7.92 -0.40 -3.39
C ALA A 81 -8.81 -1.55 -3.88
N ALA A 82 -10.12 -1.45 -3.67
CA ALA A 82 -11.07 -2.46 -4.15
C ALA A 82 -11.10 -2.52 -5.68
N ARG A 83 -11.08 -1.38 -6.35
CA ARG A 83 -11.01 -1.32 -7.82
C ARG A 83 -9.73 -1.95 -8.34
N THR A 84 -8.60 -1.63 -7.74
CA THR A 84 -7.29 -2.22 -8.10
C THR A 84 -7.33 -3.74 -8.00
N ALA A 85 -7.90 -4.26 -6.92
CA ALA A 85 -8.02 -5.71 -6.71
C ALA A 85 -8.94 -6.36 -7.75
N ARG A 86 -10.08 -5.76 -8.06
CA ARG A 86 -11.00 -6.30 -9.05
C ARG A 86 -10.45 -6.26 -10.48
N GLU A 87 -9.83 -5.14 -10.85
CA GLU A 87 -9.33 -4.93 -12.21
C GLU A 87 -7.95 -5.53 -12.45
N ARG A 88 -7.23 -5.89 -11.38
CA ARG A 88 -5.89 -6.51 -11.44
C ARG A 88 -4.89 -5.71 -12.24
N ARG A 89 -4.96 -4.38 -12.14
CA ARG A 89 -4.06 -3.49 -12.88
C ARG A 89 -3.63 -2.32 -12.01
N PRO A 90 -2.39 -1.84 -12.20
CA PRO A 90 -1.92 -0.65 -11.51
C PRO A 90 -2.54 0.62 -12.08
N GLU A 91 -2.65 1.64 -11.24
CA GLU A 91 -3.27 2.93 -11.61
C GLU A 91 -2.60 4.08 -10.86
N VAL A 92 -2.44 5.22 -11.53
CA VAL A 92 -2.02 6.49 -10.93
C VAL A 92 -3.19 7.47 -10.97
N VAL A 93 -3.43 8.14 -9.83
CA VAL A 93 -4.40 9.23 -9.75
C VAL A 93 -3.71 10.42 -9.10
N ASN A 94 -3.36 11.43 -9.89
CA ASN A 94 -2.62 12.62 -9.42
C ASN A 94 -3.53 13.77 -8.96
N ASN A 95 -4.83 13.55 -8.94
CA ASN A 95 -5.83 14.51 -8.43
C ASN A 95 -6.86 13.79 -7.55
N PHE A 96 -6.38 12.92 -6.68
CA PHE A 96 -7.22 12.00 -5.90
C PHE A 96 -8.21 12.71 -4.98
N SER A 97 -7.83 13.84 -4.40
CA SER A 97 -8.69 14.60 -3.49
C SER A 97 -9.95 15.15 -4.17
N SER A 98 -9.92 15.34 -5.49
CA SER A 98 -11.09 15.73 -6.27
C SER A 98 -11.94 14.55 -6.72
N ALA A 99 -11.43 13.33 -6.60
CA ALA A 99 -12.15 12.10 -6.93
C ALA A 99 -13.05 11.69 -5.76
N ARG A 100 -14.17 11.06 -6.08
CA ARG A 100 -15.06 10.51 -5.07
C ARG A 100 -14.43 9.24 -4.47
N HIS A 101 -14.13 9.26 -3.18
CA HIS A 101 -13.53 8.12 -2.49
C HIS A 101 -13.98 8.05 -1.03
N ALA A 102 -13.87 6.85 -0.45
CA ALA A 102 -14.11 6.65 0.97
C ALA A 102 -12.92 7.17 1.76
N ASN A 103 -13.18 8.00 2.79
CA ASN A 103 -12.15 8.65 3.59
C ASN A 103 -12.09 8.16 5.04
N VAL A 104 -12.79 7.09 5.38
CA VAL A 104 -12.85 6.59 6.77
C VAL A 104 -11.45 6.28 7.33
N PHE A 105 -10.56 5.77 6.50
CA PHE A 105 -9.19 5.46 6.91
C PHE A 105 -8.29 6.72 6.96
N GLU A 106 -8.61 7.75 6.20
CA GLU A 106 -7.90 9.02 6.25
C GLU A 106 -8.19 9.78 7.55
N ALA A 107 -9.31 9.50 8.21
CA ALA A 107 -9.67 10.11 9.48
C ALA A 107 -8.86 9.56 10.67
N VAL A 108 -8.16 8.44 10.49
CA VAL A 108 -7.34 7.82 11.54
C VAL A 108 -6.04 8.61 11.73
N PRO A 109 -5.71 9.07 12.95
CA PRO A 109 -4.46 9.80 13.20
C PRO A 109 -3.24 8.91 12.98
N LEU A 110 -2.31 9.34 12.11
CA LEU A 110 -1.04 8.67 11.85
C LEU A 110 0.15 9.56 12.18
N GLY A 111 -0.03 10.51 13.09
CA GLY A 111 1.00 11.48 13.48
C GLY A 111 1.12 12.68 12.54
N ARG A 112 0.19 12.84 11.61
CA ARG A 112 0.15 13.93 10.63
C ARG A 112 -1.03 14.86 10.94
N ASP A 113 -0.93 16.12 10.50
CA ASP A 113 -2.03 17.08 10.60
C ASP A 113 -3.29 16.52 9.91
N PRO A 114 -4.45 16.52 10.58
CA PRO A 114 -5.70 15.95 10.02
C PRO A 114 -6.16 16.62 8.71
N GLY A 115 -5.74 17.86 8.44
CA GLY A 115 -6.05 18.54 7.18
C GLY A 115 -5.21 18.09 5.99
N GLU A 116 -4.18 17.29 6.20
CA GLU A 116 -3.33 16.76 5.15
C GLU A 116 -3.90 15.44 4.62
N LEU A 117 -4.76 15.53 3.62
CA LEU A 117 -5.42 14.39 3.00
C LEU A 117 -4.63 13.88 1.79
N ILE A 118 -4.98 12.69 1.33
CA ILE A 118 -4.39 12.11 0.11
C ILE A 118 -4.73 12.98 -1.09
N GLN A 119 -3.70 13.51 -1.75
CA GLN A 119 -3.83 14.33 -2.95
C GLN A 119 -3.46 13.56 -4.22
N LYS A 120 -2.47 12.69 -4.13
CA LYS A 120 -1.96 11.88 -5.24
C LYS A 120 -1.72 10.46 -4.74
N ILE A 121 -1.99 9.47 -5.58
CA ILE A 121 -1.87 8.07 -5.19
C ILE A 121 -1.53 7.17 -6.39
N MET A 122 -0.69 6.18 -6.13
CA MET A 122 -0.52 5.01 -6.98
C MET A 122 -1.11 3.80 -6.27
N SER A 123 -1.73 2.91 -7.01
CA SER A 123 -2.29 1.68 -6.48
C SER A 123 -1.97 0.53 -7.42
N ALA A 124 -1.42 -0.55 -6.88
CA ALA A 124 -1.03 -1.72 -7.68
C ALA A 124 -1.43 -3.03 -7.00
N PRO A 125 -1.88 -4.03 -7.77
CA PRO A 125 -2.21 -5.33 -7.20
C PRO A 125 -0.94 -6.09 -6.82
N ILE A 126 -1.02 -6.83 -5.73
CA ILE A 126 -0.02 -7.82 -5.33
C ILE A 126 -0.55 -9.17 -5.76
N MET A 127 0.14 -9.82 -6.69
CA MET A 127 -0.37 -11.01 -7.37
C MET A 127 0.29 -12.29 -6.86
N ASP A 128 -0.52 -13.33 -6.70
CA ASP A 128 -0.08 -14.70 -6.52
C ASP A 128 -0.55 -15.48 -7.76
N GLY A 129 0.32 -15.59 -8.75
CA GLY A 129 -0.07 -16.09 -10.07
C GLY A 129 -1.11 -15.16 -10.72
N THR A 130 -2.30 -15.70 -10.99
CA THR A 130 -3.41 -14.92 -11.56
C THR A 130 -4.36 -14.38 -10.48
N ARG A 131 -4.14 -14.74 -9.22
CA ARG A 131 -4.98 -14.34 -8.10
C ARG A 131 -4.42 -13.09 -7.43
N VAL A 132 -5.28 -12.15 -7.08
CA VAL A 132 -4.89 -10.99 -6.29
C VAL A 132 -4.79 -11.41 -4.83
N HIS A 133 -3.61 -11.23 -4.24
CA HIS A 133 -3.35 -11.49 -2.83
C HIS A 133 -3.52 -10.24 -1.97
N GLY A 134 -3.28 -9.08 -2.54
CA GLY A 134 -3.40 -7.80 -1.87
C GLY A 134 -3.25 -6.62 -2.81
N VAL A 135 -3.07 -5.44 -2.21
CA VAL A 135 -2.88 -4.17 -2.92
C VAL A 135 -1.81 -3.38 -2.18
N VAL A 136 -0.93 -2.73 -2.92
CA VAL A 136 0.01 -1.75 -2.39
C VAL A 136 -0.35 -0.36 -2.91
N GLN A 137 -0.33 0.62 -2.02
CA GLN A 137 -0.61 2.01 -2.36
C GLN A 137 0.49 2.92 -1.83
N ILE A 138 0.91 3.86 -2.66
CA ILE A 138 1.86 4.92 -2.32
C ILE A 138 1.16 6.24 -2.60
N CYS A 139 1.12 7.14 -1.64
CA CYS A 139 0.41 8.40 -1.80
C CYS A 139 1.26 9.61 -1.39
N ARG A 140 0.76 10.79 -1.70
CA ARG A 140 1.27 12.06 -1.21
C ARG A 140 0.13 12.81 -0.54
N LYS A 141 0.31 13.10 0.74
CA LYS A 141 -0.67 13.81 1.57
C LYS A 141 -0.25 15.27 1.72
N ALA A 142 -1.19 16.16 1.59
CA ALA A 142 -0.98 17.58 1.79
C ALA A 142 -2.33 18.29 2.00
N ARG A 143 -2.28 19.56 2.42
CA ARG A 143 -3.50 20.37 2.59
C ARG A 143 -4.15 20.72 1.26
N SER A 144 -3.35 20.75 0.18
CA SER A 144 -3.83 21.05 -1.17
C SER A 144 -3.04 20.29 -2.20
N LEU A 145 -3.60 20.16 -3.40
CA LEU A 145 -2.94 19.51 -4.52
C LEU A 145 -1.60 20.22 -4.86
N ALA A 146 -1.58 21.55 -4.79
CA ALA A 146 -0.37 22.32 -5.10
C ALA A 146 0.78 22.03 -4.12
N GLN A 147 0.47 21.68 -2.88
CA GLN A 147 1.46 21.37 -1.85
C GLN A 147 1.92 19.92 -1.83
N ALA A 148 1.27 19.05 -2.60
CA ALA A 148 1.53 17.62 -2.56
C ALA A 148 2.84 17.20 -3.24
N GLY A 149 3.55 18.10 -3.87
CA GLY A 149 4.79 17.79 -4.58
C GLY A 149 4.56 17.24 -5.98
N ALA A 150 5.55 16.53 -6.49
CA ALA A 150 5.55 16.04 -7.87
C ALA A 150 4.45 15.00 -8.11
N ASP A 151 3.96 14.95 -9.35
CA ASP A 151 3.08 13.88 -9.81
C ASP A 151 3.82 12.56 -9.80
N PHE A 152 3.10 11.48 -9.51
CA PHE A 152 3.60 10.14 -9.81
C PHE A 152 3.58 9.92 -11.31
N THR A 153 4.64 9.31 -11.82
CA THR A 153 4.83 9.05 -13.25
C THR A 153 4.50 7.61 -13.60
N GLN A 154 4.37 7.31 -14.89
CA GLN A 154 4.25 5.93 -15.36
C GLN A 154 5.47 5.08 -14.95
N ARG A 155 6.65 5.69 -14.89
CA ARG A 155 7.87 5.03 -14.44
C ARG A 155 7.77 4.63 -12.96
N ASP A 156 7.22 5.50 -12.12
CA ASP A 156 6.95 5.20 -10.71
C ASP A 156 5.99 4.03 -10.59
N LEU A 157 4.93 4.02 -11.37
CA LEU A 157 3.92 2.96 -11.36
C LEU A 157 4.50 1.63 -11.80
N THR A 158 5.35 1.63 -12.82
CA THR A 158 6.04 0.42 -13.28
C THR A 158 6.96 -0.13 -12.19
N ALA A 159 7.68 0.75 -11.49
CA ALA A 159 8.51 0.36 -10.35
C ALA A 159 7.68 -0.25 -9.21
N LEU A 160 6.52 0.33 -8.92
CA LEU A 160 5.61 -0.19 -7.90
C LEU A 160 5.08 -1.58 -8.29
N ALA A 161 4.64 -1.75 -9.52
CA ALA A 161 4.13 -3.04 -10.02
C ALA A 161 5.21 -4.13 -9.96
N ALA A 162 6.47 -3.78 -10.18
CA ALA A 162 7.59 -4.72 -10.13
C ALA A 162 7.86 -5.28 -8.72
N LEU A 163 7.32 -4.67 -7.67
CA LEU A 163 7.45 -5.14 -6.29
C LEU A 163 6.50 -6.29 -5.95
N SER A 164 5.56 -6.60 -6.84
CA SER A 164 4.51 -7.59 -6.58
C SER A 164 5.05 -8.94 -6.08
N PRO A 165 6.09 -9.55 -6.68
CA PRO A 165 6.59 -10.84 -6.18
C PRO A 165 7.11 -10.81 -4.74
N SER A 166 7.86 -9.77 -4.38
CA SER A 166 8.38 -9.63 -3.01
C SER A 166 7.27 -9.35 -2.01
N LEU A 167 6.30 -8.52 -2.39
CA LEU A 167 5.16 -8.20 -1.52
C LEU A 167 4.21 -9.38 -1.38
N ASP A 168 4.07 -10.22 -2.40
CA ASP A 168 3.30 -11.46 -2.31
C ASP A 168 3.92 -12.40 -1.25
N ARG A 169 5.23 -12.60 -1.30
CA ARG A 169 5.96 -13.38 -0.30
C ARG A 169 5.76 -12.80 1.11
N PHE A 170 5.83 -11.49 1.24
CA PHE A 170 5.61 -10.79 2.51
C PHE A 170 4.18 -11.03 3.03
N LEU A 171 3.16 -10.89 2.18
CA LEU A 171 1.77 -11.11 2.58
C LEU A 171 1.50 -12.55 3.03
N LYS A 172 2.20 -13.53 2.46
CA LYS A 172 2.09 -14.93 2.89
C LYS A 172 2.55 -15.14 4.32
N LEU A 173 3.40 -14.25 4.85
CA LEU A 173 3.89 -14.29 6.22
C LEU A 173 2.97 -13.55 7.20
N CYS A 174 2.11 -12.68 6.69
CA CYS A 174 1.23 -11.85 7.52
C CYS A 174 -0.05 -12.62 7.88
N HIS A 175 -0.30 -12.74 9.18
CA HIS A 175 -1.53 -13.34 9.70
C HIS A 175 -2.51 -12.22 10.08
N VAL A 176 -3.41 -11.89 9.16
CA VAL A 176 -4.45 -10.88 9.33
C VAL A 176 -5.79 -11.54 9.04
N GLU A 177 -6.73 -11.47 10.00
CA GLU A 177 -8.07 -12.05 9.88
C GLU A 177 -9.17 -10.98 10.08
#